data_dc9bb41598678350645a0098af5a6d12
#
_entry.id   dc9bb41598678350645a0098af5a6d12
#
_cell.length_a   1.000
_cell.length_b   1.000
_cell.length_c   1.000
_cell.angle_alpha   90.00
_cell.angle_beta   90.00
_cell.angle_gamma   90.00
#
_symmetry.space_group_name_H-M   'P 1'
#
loop_
_entity.id
_entity.type
_entity.pdbx_description
1 polymer ?
#
loop_
_entity_poly.entity_id
_entity_poly.type
_entity_poly.pdbx_seq_one_letter_code
_entity_poly.pdbx_strand_id
1 'polypeptide(L)'
;GYASTDFAVWSEEILAVLLLLMFASGCVGSTSGGLKLMRWIVGVKVIGRELFQMIHPSSVRPMWLGRRAVKEPVVRGILIVILTYLLLVVGGTGFIAVDAHRVGIDLSISEALSGTLVVLGNIGPGFGAVGPMGGFEALPVPTKLFMCLLMVAGRLEVMTFLVVLTPSYWTG
;
A
#
# COMPACT_ATOMS: atom_id res chain seq x y z
N GLY A 1 -1.16 -12.95 -10.44
CA GLY A 1 -1.70 -11.88 -11.28
C GLY A 1 -2.62 -12.39 -12.38
N TYR A 2 -3.03 -13.66 -12.33
CA TYR A 2 -4.00 -14.20 -13.28
C TYR A 2 -5.43 -13.92 -12.81
N ALA A 3 -6.31 -13.53 -13.74
CA ALA A 3 -7.72 -13.40 -13.50
C ALA A 3 -8.49 -14.36 -14.43
N SER A 4 -9.46 -15.09 -13.89
CA SER A 4 -10.30 -16.03 -14.65
C SER A 4 -11.56 -15.35 -15.23
N THR A 5 -11.92 -14.20 -14.71
CA THR A 5 -13.07 -13.40 -15.13
C THR A 5 -12.75 -11.92 -15.11
N ASP A 6 -13.49 -11.14 -15.89
CA ASP A 6 -13.46 -9.69 -15.79
C ASP A 6 -14.30 -9.25 -14.60
N PHE A 7 -13.63 -8.82 -13.53
CA PHE A 7 -14.31 -8.28 -12.36
C PHE A 7 -14.69 -6.80 -12.50
N ALA A 8 -14.29 -6.14 -13.60
CA ALA A 8 -14.72 -4.77 -13.86
C ALA A 8 -16.25 -4.64 -14.07
N VAL A 9 -16.91 -5.76 -14.43
CA VAL A 9 -18.39 -5.81 -14.58
C VAL A 9 -19.13 -6.10 -13.26
N TRP A 10 -18.40 -6.27 -12.14
CA TRP A 10 -19.03 -6.54 -10.85
C TRP A 10 -19.59 -5.26 -10.24
N SER A 11 -20.49 -5.40 -9.25
CA SER A 11 -21.09 -4.26 -8.57
C SER A 11 -20.02 -3.46 -7.78
N GLU A 12 -20.26 -2.17 -7.61
CA GLU A 12 -19.33 -1.26 -6.91
C GLU A 12 -19.02 -1.72 -5.48
N GLU A 13 -19.98 -2.35 -4.79
CA GLU A 13 -19.79 -2.87 -3.44
C GLU A 13 -18.76 -4.00 -3.42
N ILE A 14 -18.79 -4.89 -4.42
CA ILE A 14 -17.82 -5.99 -4.53
C ILE A 14 -16.44 -5.44 -4.88
N LEU A 15 -16.37 -4.44 -5.77
CA LEU A 15 -15.11 -3.76 -6.10
C LEU A 15 -14.51 -3.07 -4.87
N ALA A 16 -15.33 -2.44 -4.02
CA ALA A 16 -14.88 -1.84 -2.76
C ALA A 16 -14.28 -2.90 -1.81
N VAL A 17 -14.91 -4.07 -1.68
CA VAL A 17 -14.37 -5.18 -0.88
C VAL A 17 -13.05 -5.68 -1.45
N LEU A 18 -12.94 -5.85 -2.77
CA LEU A 18 -11.69 -6.22 -3.43
C LEU A 18 -10.59 -5.20 -3.17
N LEU A 19 -10.90 -3.91 -3.24
CA LEU A 19 -9.96 -2.83 -2.96
C LEU A 19 -9.44 -2.90 -1.52
N LEU A 20 -10.32 -3.15 -0.54
CA LEU A 20 -9.91 -3.38 0.85
C LEU A 20 -9.00 -4.60 1.01
N LEU A 21 -9.29 -5.69 0.29
CA LEU A 21 -8.44 -6.88 0.29
C LEU A 21 -7.06 -6.62 -0.34
N MET A 22 -7.01 -5.84 -1.43
CA MET A 22 -5.75 -5.38 -2.05
C MET A 22 -4.91 -4.56 -1.06
N PHE A 23 -5.57 -3.74 -0.24
CA PHE A 23 -4.93 -2.94 0.79
C PHE A 23 -4.34 -3.79 1.92
N ALA A 24 -5.00 -4.89 2.28
CA ALA A 24 -4.61 -5.78 3.38
C ALA A 24 -3.38 -6.64 3.06
N SER A 25 -3.01 -6.78 1.78
CA SER A 25 -1.84 -7.51 1.29
C SER A 25 -1.56 -8.88 1.94
N GLY A 26 -0.41 -9.50 1.64
CA GLY A 26 -0.08 -10.87 2.05
C GLY A 26 0.45 -11.03 3.47
N CYS A 27 0.55 -12.30 3.90
CA CYS A 27 1.13 -12.67 5.19
C CYS A 27 2.66 -12.52 5.21
N VAL A 28 3.25 -12.53 6.40
CA VAL A 28 4.70 -12.54 6.60
C VAL A 28 5.29 -13.80 5.98
N GLY A 29 6.33 -13.63 5.16
CA GLY A 29 6.96 -14.74 4.43
C GLY A 29 6.36 -15.02 3.06
N SER A 30 5.23 -14.38 2.67
CA SER A 30 4.74 -14.45 1.31
C SER A 30 5.58 -13.57 0.37
N THR A 31 5.56 -13.92 -0.93
CA THR A 31 6.23 -13.14 -1.99
C THR A 31 5.45 -11.88 -2.38
N SER A 32 4.27 -11.64 -1.77
CA SER A 32 3.47 -10.44 -1.99
C SER A 32 4.21 -9.19 -1.54
N GLY A 33 4.15 -8.15 -2.34
CA GLY A 33 4.61 -6.80 -1.99
C GLY A 33 3.66 -6.07 -1.03
N GLY A 34 3.86 -4.78 -0.85
CA GLY A 34 2.96 -3.94 -0.06
C GLY A 34 3.05 -4.13 1.46
N LEU A 35 2.00 -3.73 2.16
CA LEU A 35 1.96 -3.69 3.61
C LEU A 35 1.49 -5.03 4.19
N LYS A 36 2.42 -5.83 4.76
CA LYS A 36 2.11 -7.15 5.31
C LYS A 36 1.06 -7.08 6.41
N LEU A 37 0.13 -8.05 6.44
CA LEU A 37 -1.00 -8.13 7.38
C LEU A 37 -0.59 -7.97 8.86
N MET A 38 0.59 -8.48 9.24
CA MET A 38 1.11 -8.33 10.60
C MET A 38 1.32 -6.87 11.02
N ARG A 39 1.71 -5.99 10.08
CA ARG A 39 1.87 -4.56 10.35
C ARG A 39 0.53 -3.89 10.63
N TRP A 40 -0.52 -4.29 9.90
CA TRP A 40 -1.89 -3.83 10.14
C TRP A 40 -2.40 -4.24 11.53
N ILE A 41 -2.18 -5.49 11.93
CA ILE A 41 -2.55 -5.99 13.28
C ILE A 41 -1.85 -5.17 14.37
N VAL A 42 -0.57 -4.88 14.19
CA VAL A 42 0.17 -4.03 15.15
C VAL A 42 -0.40 -2.61 15.15
N GLY A 43 -0.68 -2.01 13.98
CA GLY A 43 -1.27 -0.68 13.87
C GLY A 43 -2.60 -0.56 14.63
N VAL A 44 -3.53 -1.49 14.40
CA VAL A 44 -4.83 -1.52 15.11
C VAL A 44 -4.66 -1.68 16.62
N LYS A 45 -3.72 -2.54 17.06
CA LYS A 45 -3.43 -2.71 18.49
C LYS A 45 -2.82 -1.45 19.12
N VAL A 46 -1.98 -0.72 18.37
CA VAL A 46 -1.42 0.57 18.84
C VAL A 46 -2.55 1.58 19.05
N ILE A 47 -3.45 1.72 18.07
CA ILE A 47 -4.60 2.63 18.20
C ILE A 47 -5.41 2.28 19.46
N GLY A 48 -5.73 1.00 19.67
CA GLY A 48 -6.45 0.56 20.87
C GLY A 48 -5.69 0.85 22.18
N ARG A 49 -4.35 0.72 22.18
CA ARG A 49 -3.51 1.07 23.33
C ARG A 49 -3.54 2.58 23.61
N GLU A 50 -3.35 3.39 22.60
CA GLU A 50 -3.33 4.85 22.73
C GLU A 50 -4.70 5.39 23.22
N LEU A 51 -5.80 4.89 22.69
CA LEU A 51 -7.14 5.23 23.17
C LEU A 51 -7.33 4.87 24.64
N PHE A 52 -6.85 3.71 25.08
CA PHE A 52 -6.92 3.30 26.48
C PHE A 52 -6.05 4.20 27.36
N GLN A 53 -4.84 4.57 26.94
CA GLN A 53 -3.94 5.46 27.69
C GLN A 53 -4.48 6.89 27.78
N MET A 54 -5.22 7.37 26.79
CA MET A 54 -5.92 8.65 26.86
C MET A 54 -6.94 8.68 28.02
N ILE A 55 -7.60 7.56 28.29
CA ILE A 55 -8.57 7.44 29.39
C ILE A 55 -7.85 7.20 30.72
N HIS A 56 -6.73 6.48 30.71
CA HIS A 56 -5.95 6.10 31.90
C HIS A 56 -4.47 6.51 31.74
N PRO A 57 -4.12 7.80 31.94
CA PRO A 57 -2.77 8.32 31.62
C PRO A 57 -1.63 7.67 32.41
N SER A 58 -1.90 7.16 33.61
CA SER A 58 -0.89 6.52 34.48
C SER A 58 -0.65 5.03 34.15
N SER A 59 -1.42 4.46 33.21
CA SER A 59 -1.29 3.03 32.89
C SER A 59 -0.17 2.77 31.89
N VAL A 60 0.76 1.89 32.23
CA VAL A 60 1.79 1.39 31.31
C VAL A 60 1.31 0.07 30.73
N ARG A 61 0.94 0.06 29.45
CA ARG A 61 0.53 -1.15 28.75
C ARG A 61 1.59 -1.59 27.74
N PRO A 62 2.34 -2.68 28.02
CA PRO A 62 3.22 -3.28 27.02
C PRO A 62 2.41 -3.85 25.86
N MET A 63 2.94 -3.72 24.64
CA MET A 63 2.31 -4.29 23.46
C MET A 63 2.65 -5.76 23.32
N TRP A 64 1.62 -6.61 23.28
CA TRP A 64 1.76 -8.05 23.11
C TRP A 64 1.37 -8.47 21.69
N LEU A 65 2.28 -9.19 21.02
CA LEU A 65 2.02 -9.87 19.77
C LEU A 65 2.11 -11.39 20.00
N GLY A 66 0.95 -12.01 20.17
CA GLY A 66 0.87 -13.37 20.68
C GLY A 66 1.40 -13.45 22.11
N ARG A 67 2.46 -14.26 22.33
CA ARG A 67 3.11 -14.45 23.64
C ARG A 67 4.36 -13.59 23.85
N ARG A 68 4.70 -12.71 22.90
CA ARG A 68 5.91 -11.88 22.98
C ARG A 68 5.56 -10.40 23.14
N ALA A 69 6.23 -9.74 24.08
CA ALA A 69 6.16 -8.29 24.20
C ALA A 69 7.00 -7.63 23.08
N VAL A 70 6.41 -6.70 22.36
CA VAL A 70 7.08 -5.95 21.30
C VAL A 70 7.69 -4.68 21.89
N LYS A 71 8.98 -4.45 21.62
CA LYS A 71 9.70 -3.26 22.09
C LYS A 71 9.18 -1.99 21.39
N GLU A 72 9.11 -0.87 22.09
CA GLU A 72 8.63 0.41 21.56
C GLU A 72 9.35 0.88 20.27
N PRO A 73 10.68 0.74 20.11
CA PRO A 73 11.33 1.11 18.85
C PRO A 73 10.82 0.34 17.64
N VAL A 74 10.47 -0.95 17.82
CA VAL A 74 9.91 -1.78 16.75
C VAL A 74 8.50 -1.31 16.38
N VAL A 75 7.69 -0.99 17.39
CA VAL A 75 6.33 -0.45 17.18
C VAL A 75 6.39 0.86 16.40
N ARG A 76 7.27 1.78 16.79
CA ARG A 76 7.47 3.04 16.08
C ARG A 76 7.93 2.82 14.64
N GLY A 77 8.87 1.91 14.41
CA GLY A 77 9.30 1.53 13.05
C GLY A 77 8.14 1.03 12.18
N ILE A 78 7.27 0.18 12.73
CA ILE A 78 6.10 -0.33 12.02
C ILE A 78 5.12 0.82 11.67
N LEU A 79 4.87 1.75 12.58
CA LEU A 79 4.00 2.90 12.33
C LEU A 79 4.55 3.81 11.22
N ILE A 80 5.87 4.04 11.20
CA ILE A 80 6.52 4.82 10.14
C ILE A 80 6.33 4.13 8.79
N VAL A 81 6.48 2.80 8.72
CA VAL A 81 6.24 2.03 7.49
C VAL A 81 4.80 2.18 7.02
N ILE A 82 3.82 2.05 7.94
CA ILE A 82 2.40 2.22 7.61
C ILE A 82 2.14 3.62 7.05
N LEU A 83 2.63 4.66 7.73
CA LEU A 83 2.45 6.05 7.30
C LEU A 83 3.07 6.29 5.92
N THR A 84 4.30 5.83 5.71
CA THR A 84 5.00 5.97 4.42
C THR A 84 4.25 5.25 3.30
N TYR A 85 3.75 4.06 3.56
CA TYR A 85 2.93 3.31 2.60
C TYR A 85 1.66 4.08 2.22
N LEU A 86 0.95 4.65 3.22
CA LEU A 86 -0.24 5.46 2.98
C LEU A 86 0.08 6.71 2.15
N LEU A 87 1.19 7.38 2.45
CA LEU A 87 1.65 8.53 1.68
C LEU A 87 1.96 8.16 0.23
N LEU A 88 2.59 7.00 -0.01
CA LEU A 88 2.84 6.51 -1.36
C LEU A 88 1.55 6.14 -2.11
N VAL A 89 0.56 5.57 -1.41
CA VAL A 89 -0.74 5.28 -2.02
C VAL A 89 -1.45 6.57 -2.41
N VAL A 90 -1.55 7.54 -1.51
CA VAL A 90 -2.20 8.83 -1.79
C VAL A 90 -1.45 9.61 -2.87
N GLY A 91 -0.14 9.74 -2.73
CA GLY A 91 0.71 10.45 -3.69
C GLY A 91 0.73 9.78 -5.07
N GLY A 92 0.80 8.44 -5.10
CA GLY A 92 0.75 7.66 -6.33
C GLY A 92 -0.59 7.79 -7.06
N THR A 93 -1.69 7.67 -6.33
CA THR A 93 -3.03 7.88 -6.88
C THR A 93 -3.18 9.28 -7.47
N GLY A 94 -2.75 10.30 -6.72
CA GLY A 94 -2.78 11.68 -7.19
C GLY A 94 -1.93 11.91 -8.45
N PHE A 95 -0.72 11.36 -8.48
CA PHE A 95 0.16 11.47 -9.64
C PHE A 95 -0.45 10.81 -10.89
N ILE A 96 -0.96 9.56 -10.76
CA ILE A 96 -1.58 8.83 -11.87
C ILE A 96 -2.81 9.57 -12.39
N ALA A 97 -3.69 10.05 -11.49
CA ALA A 97 -4.90 10.77 -11.87
C ALA A 97 -4.57 12.08 -12.61
N VAL A 98 -3.63 12.86 -12.11
CA VAL A 98 -3.22 14.14 -12.72
C VAL A 98 -2.56 13.93 -14.09
N ASP A 99 -1.65 12.95 -14.19
CA ASP A 99 -0.93 12.71 -15.45
C ASP A 99 -1.85 12.11 -16.53
N ALA A 100 -2.77 11.21 -16.16
CA ALA A 100 -3.80 10.70 -17.05
C ALA A 100 -4.71 11.81 -17.57
N HIS A 101 -5.17 12.70 -16.68
CA HIS A 101 -6.01 13.84 -17.06
C HIS A 101 -5.29 14.80 -18.01
N ARG A 102 -3.98 15.05 -17.83
CA ARG A 102 -3.16 15.88 -18.74
C ARG A 102 -3.13 15.35 -20.18
N VAL A 103 -3.23 14.05 -20.37
CA VAL A 103 -3.20 13.40 -21.69
C VAL A 103 -4.62 13.16 -22.25
N GLY A 104 -5.65 13.56 -21.49
CA GLY A 104 -7.06 13.40 -21.91
C GLY A 104 -7.59 11.98 -21.69
N ILE A 105 -7.00 11.23 -20.80
CA ILE A 105 -7.50 9.90 -20.39
C ILE A 105 -8.37 10.09 -19.16
N ASP A 106 -9.67 9.80 -19.30
CA ASP A 106 -10.62 9.85 -18.19
C ASP A 106 -10.50 8.61 -17.31
N LEU A 107 -9.60 8.69 -16.31
CA LEU A 107 -9.49 7.68 -15.25
C LEU A 107 -10.29 8.11 -14.04
N SER A 108 -11.16 7.24 -13.54
CA SER A 108 -11.82 7.46 -12.26
C SER A 108 -10.82 7.38 -11.10
N ILE A 109 -11.14 8.04 -9.98
CA ILE A 109 -10.28 7.99 -8.78
C ILE A 109 -10.12 6.55 -8.28
N SER A 110 -11.16 5.73 -8.38
CA SER A 110 -11.12 4.31 -8.01
C SER A 110 -10.18 3.49 -8.89
N GLU A 111 -10.13 3.78 -10.20
CA GLU A 111 -9.18 3.13 -11.12
C GLU A 111 -7.74 3.55 -10.83
N ALA A 112 -7.48 4.85 -10.62
CA ALA A 112 -6.16 5.36 -10.26
C ALA A 112 -5.67 4.79 -8.91
N LEU A 113 -6.58 4.68 -7.91
CA LEU A 113 -6.29 4.10 -6.61
C LEU A 113 -5.99 2.60 -6.71
N SER A 114 -6.83 1.85 -7.43
CA SER A 114 -6.61 0.42 -7.66
C SER A 114 -5.30 0.18 -8.42
N GLY A 115 -5.01 0.97 -9.44
CA GLY A 115 -3.75 0.94 -10.19
C GLY A 115 -2.53 1.15 -9.29
N THR A 116 -2.60 2.13 -8.37
CA THR A 116 -1.52 2.37 -7.38
C THR A 116 -1.35 1.20 -6.43
N LEU A 117 -2.45 0.68 -5.87
CA LEU A 117 -2.41 -0.45 -4.92
C LEU A 117 -1.88 -1.73 -5.56
N VAL A 118 -2.32 -2.01 -6.77
CA VAL A 118 -1.89 -3.19 -7.53
C VAL A 118 -0.40 -3.16 -7.81
N VAL A 119 0.11 -2.01 -8.21
CA VAL A 119 1.52 -1.80 -8.53
C VAL A 119 2.37 -1.87 -7.26
N LEU A 120 1.98 -1.17 -6.21
CA LEU A 120 2.69 -1.14 -4.93
C LEU A 120 2.61 -2.47 -4.18
N GLY A 121 1.46 -3.17 -4.30
CA GLY A 121 1.25 -4.50 -3.72
C GLY A 121 1.82 -5.65 -4.55
N ASN A 122 2.26 -5.38 -5.78
CA ASN A 122 2.68 -6.42 -6.76
C ASN A 122 1.60 -7.50 -6.94
N ILE A 123 0.32 -7.08 -7.07
CA ILE A 123 -0.85 -7.96 -7.13
C ILE A 123 -1.12 -8.42 -8.56
N GLY A 124 -1.18 -7.48 -9.51
CA GLY A 124 -1.45 -7.75 -10.93
C GLY A 124 -2.49 -6.81 -11.53
N PRO A 125 -3.69 -7.27 -11.88
CA PRO A 125 -4.72 -6.43 -12.51
C PRO A 125 -5.42 -5.52 -11.50
N GLY A 126 -5.66 -4.25 -11.91
CA GLY A 126 -6.45 -3.26 -11.20
C GLY A 126 -7.90 -3.22 -11.66
N PHE A 127 -8.53 -2.05 -11.62
CA PHE A 127 -9.90 -1.83 -12.06
C PHE A 127 -9.96 -1.06 -13.39
N GLY A 128 -11.05 -1.21 -14.13
CA GLY A 128 -11.31 -0.46 -15.35
C GLY A 128 -10.19 -0.59 -16.39
N ALA A 129 -9.61 0.54 -16.79
CA ALA A 129 -8.58 0.59 -17.82
C ALA A 129 -7.34 -0.24 -17.51
N VAL A 130 -6.98 -0.40 -16.22
CA VAL A 130 -5.87 -1.24 -15.75
C VAL A 130 -6.32 -2.61 -15.24
N GLY A 131 -7.54 -3.01 -15.59
CA GLY A 131 -8.18 -4.26 -15.21
C GLY A 131 -7.65 -5.49 -15.94
N PRO A 132 -8.27 -6.69 -15.69
CA PRO A 132 -7.80 -7.97 -16.26
C PRO A 132 -7.89 -8.05 -17.77
N MET A 133 -8.85 -7.37 -18.37
CA MET A 133 -9.05 -7.30 -19.84
C MET A 133 -8.49 -6.01 -20.44
N GLY A 134 -8.05 -5.08 -19.61
CA GLY A 134 -7.37 -3.86 -19.99
C GLY A 134 -5.85 -4.03 -20.00
N GLY A 135 -5.14 -2.93 -19.98
CA GLY A 135 -3.69 -2.93 -19.93
C GLY A 135 -3.11 -1.55 -19.62
N PHE A 136 -1.87 -1.54 -19.21
CA PHE A 136 -1.13 -0.30 -18.93
C PHE A 136 -0.70 0.44 -20.21
N GLU A 137 -1.04 -0.11 -21.40
CA GLU A 137 -0.58 0.41 -22.69
C GLU A 137 -1.08 1.84 -22.95
N ALA A 138 -2.34 2.11 -22.61
CA ALA A 138 -2.96 3.42 -22.81
C ALA A 138 -2.39 4.52 -21.91
N LEU A 139 -1.73 4.16 -20.80
CA LEU A 139 -1.20 5.15 -19.85
C LEU A 139 0.00 5.91 -20.41
N PRO A 140 0.20 7.18 -19.98
CA PRO A 140 1.35 7.98 -20.37
C PRO A 140 2.68 7.37 -19.93
N VAL A 141 3.76 7.69 -20.65
CA VAL A 141 5.10 7.19 -20.33
C VAL A 141 5.56 7.60 -18.92
N PRO A 142 5.36 8.85 -18.46
CA PRO A 142 5.73 9.23 -17.09
C PRO A 142 5.01 8.37 -16.03
N THR A 143 3.72 8.11 -16.22
CA THR A 143 2.93 7.23 -15.33
C THR A 143 3.50 5.81 -15.31
N LYS A 144 3.84 5.24 -16.46
CA LYS A 144 4.46 3.89 -16.55
C LYS A 144 5.79 3.83 -15.80
N LEU A 145 6.66 4.80 -15.98
CA LEU A 145 7.95 4.86 -15.26
C LEU A 145 7.75 4.99 -13.75
N PHE A 146 6.81 5.83 -13.34
CA PHE A 146 6.47 5.99 -11.92
C PHE A 146 5.91 4.70 -11.33
N MET A 147 5.04 3.99 -12.05
CA MET A 147 4.52 2.69 -11.65
C MET A 147 5.65 1.64 -11.51
N CYS A 148 6.62 1.62 -12.42
CA CYS A 148 7.80 0.75 -12.28
C CYS A 148 8.59 1.03 -11.00
N LEU A 149 8.78 2.30 -10.63
CA LEU A 149 9.41 2.66 -9.36
C LEU A 149 8.60 2.19 -8.15
N LEU A 150 7.27 2.33 -8.19
CA LEU A 150 6.39 1.84 -7.14
C LEU A 150 6.43 0.31 -7.02
N MET A 151 6.50 -0.43 -8.14
CA MET A 151 6.67 -1.90 -8.13
C MET A 151 7.95 -2.32 -7.41
N VAL A 152 9.07 -1.66 -7.71
CA VAL A 152 10.35 -1.92 -7.05
C VAL A 152 10.27 -1.58 -5.56
N ALA A 153 9.70 -0.41 -5.21
CA ALA A 153 9.53 0.01 -3.83
C ALA A 153 8.67 -0.97 -3.02
N GLY A 154 7.56 -1.44 -3.61
CA GLY A 154 6.68 -2.44 -2.98
C GLY A 154 7.34 -3.80 -2.79
N ARG A 155 8.20 -4.22 -3.73
CA ARG A 155 8.87 -5.52 -3.69
C ARG A 155 10.03 -5.58 -2.71
N LEU A 156 10.86 -4.52 -2.64
CA LEU A 156 12.03 -4.44 -1.77
C LEU A 156 11.70 -4.08 -0.32
N GLU A 157 10.42 -3.94 0.02
CA GLU A 157 9.92 -3.24 1.18
C GLU A 157 10.26 -1.72 1.13
N VAL A 158 9.24 -0.89 1.23
CA VAL A 158 9.33 0.57 1.04
C VAL A 158 10.48 1.21 1.82
N MET A 159 10.73 0.74 3.06
CA MET A 159 11.81 1.30 3.90
C MET A 159 13.20 1.00 3.36
N THR A 160 13.45 -0.22 2.91
CA THR A 160 14.75 -0.61 2.32
C THR A 160 15.01 0.21 1.06
N PHE A 161 13.99 0.40 0.22
CA PHE A 161 14.09 1.22 -0.98
C PHE A 161 14.43 2.68 -0.64
N LEU A 162 13.75 3.28 0.35
CA LEU A 162 14.00 4.66 0.76
C LEU A 162 15.39 4.84 1.39
N VAL A 163 15.88 3.88 2.17
CA VAL A 163 17.23 3.92 2.76
C VAL A 163 18.30 3.97 1.67
N VAL A 164 18.17 3.16 0.62
CA VAL A 164 19.12 3.17 -0.52
C VAL A 164 19.11 4.52 -1.25
N LEU A 165 17.99 5.23 -1.29
CA LEU A 165 17.88 6.57 -1.89
C LEU A 165 18.44 7.69 -0.99
N THR A 166 18.71 7.42 0.28
CA THR A 166 19.21 8.43 1.21
C THR A 166 20.72 8.63 1.02
N PRO A 167 21.20 9.88 0.78
CA PRO A 167 22.64 10.14 0.60
C PRO A 167 23.49 9.65 1.77
N SER A 168 22.98 9.71 2.99
CA SER A 168 23.66 9.25 4.21
C SER A 168 24.01 7.75 4.19
N TYR A 169 23.32 6.93 3.38
CA TYR A 169 23.67 5.52 3.20
C TYR A 169 25.00 5.33 2.45
N TRP A 170 25.31 6.26 1.54
CA TRP A 170 26.51 6.19 0.68
C TRP A 170 27.71 6.96 1.24
N THR A 171 27.49 7.83 2.26
CA THR A 171 28.52 8.72 2.84
C THR A 171 28.94 8.33 4.25
N GLY A 172 28.37 7.23 4.82
CA GLY A 172 28.67 6.74 6.17
C GLY A 172 29.87 5.81 6.27
#